data_bc579e767c2475b5752c68b7b7fda27f
#
_entry.id   bc579e767c2475b5752c68b7b7fda27f
#
_cell.length_a   1.000
_cell.length_b   1.000
_cell.length_c   1.000
_cell.angle_alpha   90.00
_cell.angle_beta   90.00
_cell.angle_gamma   90.00
#
_symmetry.space_group_name_H-M   'P 1'
#
loop_
_entity.id
_entity.type
_entity.pdbx_description
1 polymer ?
#
loop_
_entity_poly.entity_id
_entity_poly.type
_entity_poly.pdbx_seq_one_letter_code
_entity_poly.pdbx_strand_id
1 'polypeptide(L)'
;MSAPNDNPLCTLANGQPSENPGSVQQVRYGNSNGGLIVLSDTQTLEVLAHFARERIPERSVHAKAAGAFGEFEVLEDVSDLTDANFLTGIGKKTKILTRLSTVGGEKGSSDTVRDVRGWATKFYTEEGIQDFVFNDLPVFFIRDPIKFPSMNRSHKRHPQTNVPDNTMFWDFHNGSYVYVKWHFRPDEGIKTMDADTAVRLAGLEPDYHVKDLFKAIEKGDFPSWGVYIQVMKPEEIKNAPIDIFDDTYTWPFEKYPLRLVGRLTLNKNFSKPECLATQTRIVTGILSILVEKQPANKSSVGPNYFQLPPNRPTNKVYAPYVRDGPGTMNGNYGGDPDYVFSELRPVSVSHRVQMPTHEVWAGHVTAFSTSIMDKDFEQPRKLWKIICEEKGGKEQFLHNILPTLVDIPGKLRNEVLDYFGRVDGKLKEVLREALEKQSKQAHNGK
;
A
#
# COMPACT_ATOMS: atom_id res chain seq x y z
N MET A 1 -10.78 -29.19 -8.18
CA MET A 1 -12.03 -28.78 -8.85
C MET A 1 -13.02 -29.90 -8.65
N SER A 2 -14.13 -29.67 -7.93
CA SER A 2 -15.25 -30.61 -7.86
C SER A 2 -15.87 -30.74 -9.24
N ALA A 3 -16.38 -31.94 -9.54
CA ALA A 3 -17.05 -32.23 -10.82
C ALA A 3 -18.23 -31.28 -11.04
N PRO A 4 -18.61 -30.98 -12.31
CA PRO A 4 -19.60 -29.93 -12.62
C PRO A 4 -21.03 -30.19 -12.13
N ASN A 5 -21.31 -31.33 -11.49
CA ASN A 5 -22.64 -31.74 -11.03
C ASN A 5 -22.76 -32.00 -9.51
N ASP A 6 -21.75 -31.62 -8.71
CA ASP A 6 -21.85 -31.76 -7.25
C ASP A 6 -22.47 -30.49 -6.64
N ASN A 7 -23.78 -30.50 -6.46
CA ASN A 7 -24.46 -29.45 -5.67
C ASN A 7 -24.09 -29.64 -4.19
N PRO A 8 -23.34 -28.70 -3.59
CA PRO A 8 -22.95 -28.83 -2.20
C PRO A 8 -24.18 -28.77 -1.27
N LEU A 9 -24.20 -29.59 -0.24
CA LEU A 9 -25.22 -29.53 0.79
C LEU A 9 -25.09 -28.17 1.53
N CYS A 10 -26.19 -27.42 1.60
CA CYS A 10 -26.24 -26.17 2.34
C CYS A 10 -26.26 -26.46 3.83
N THR A 11 -25.37 -25.80 4.59
CA THR A 11 -25.29 -25.93 6.06
C THR A 11 -25.12 -24.55 6.70
N LEU A 12 -25.42 -24.46 8.01
CA LEU A 12 -24.96 -23.39 8.87
C LEU A 12 -23.44 -23.47 9.10
N ALA A 13 -22.85 -22.47 9.72
CA ALA A 13 -21.40 -22.43 10.00
C ALA A 13 -20.91 -23.56 10.93
N ASN A 14 -21.82 -24.07 11.76
CA ASN A 14 -21.54 -25.21 12.65
C ASN A 14 -21.70 -26.58 11.96
N GLY A 15 -22.03 -26.62 10.65
CA GLY A 15 -22.23 -27.84 9.88
C GLY A 15 -23.66 -28.42 9.93
N GLN A 16 -24.59 -27.79 10.61
CA GLN A 16 -26.00 -28.21 10.65
C GLN A 16 -26.62 -28.07 9.25
N PRO A 17 -27.23 -29.14 8.66
CA PRO A 17 -27.91 -29.06 7.38
C PRO A 17 -29.09 -28.08 7.42
N SER A 18 -29.23 -27.28 6.35
CA SER A 18 -30.35 -26.38 6.15
C SER A 18 -31.35 -27.01 5.17
N GLU A 19 -32.60 -27.14 5.57
CA GLU A 19 -33.68 -27.64 4.70
C GLU A 19 -34.09 -26.61 3.65
N ASN A 20 -34.09 -25.34 4.03
CA ASN A 20 -34.55 -24.26 3.16
C ASN A 20 -33.78 -22.96 3.47
N PRO A 21 -32.60 -22.73 2.83
CA PRO A 21 -31.75 -21.61 3.12
C PRO A 21 -32.37 -20.24 2.75
N GLY A 22 -33.43 -20.22 1.97
CA GLY A 22 -34.16 -19.01 1.54
C GLY A 22 -35.36 -18.67 2.39
N SER A 23 -35.65 -19.40 3.46
CA SER A 23 -36.91 -19.22 4.23
C SER A 23 -36.63 -19.24 5.73
N VAL A 24 -37.37 -18.41 6.46
CA VAL A 24 -37.42 -18.40 7.93
C VAL A 24 -38.47 -19.39 8.46
N GLN A 25 -38.31 -19.87 9.68
CA GLN A 25 -39.34 -20.64 10.37
C GLN A 25 -40.52 -19.74 10.73
N GLN A 26 -41.75 -20.24 10.51
CA GLN A 26 -42.97 -19.51 10.74
C GLN A 26 -44.00 -20.40 11.40
N VAL A 27 -44.76 -19.85 12.37
CA VAL A 27 -45.99 -20.47 12.89
C VAL A 27 -47.12 -20.10 11.93
N ARG A 28 -47.61 -21.09 11.19
CA ARG A 28 -48.67 -20.89 10.17
C ARG A 28 -50.05 -21.26 10.71
N TYR A 29 -51.04 -20.48 10.34
CA TYR A 29 -52.43 -20.70 10.70
C TYR A 29 -53.25 -20.95 9.45
N GLY A 30 -53.94 -22.12 9.39
CA GLY A 30 -54.80 -22.47 8.28
C GLY A 30 -54.07 -22.48 6.93
N ASN A 31 -54.74 -21.97 5.88
CA ASN A 31 -54.23 -21.92 4.51
C ASN A 31 -53.53 -20.59 4.16
N SER A 32 -53.05 -19.81 5.12
CA SER A 32 -52.36 -18.56 4.86
C SER A 32 -51.01 -18.80 4.22
N ASN A 33 -50.58 -17.91 3.27
CA ASN A 33 -49.30 -17.95 2.62
C ASN A 33 -48.14 -17.40 3.48
N GLY A 34 -48.43 -17.01 4.74
CA GLY A 34 -47.44 -16.51 5.69
C GLY A 34 -47.90 -16.78 7.11
N GLY A 35 -47.02 -16.56 8.06
CA GLY A 35 -47.29 -16.79 9.48
C GLY A 35 -46.44 -15.90 10.36
N LEU A 36 -46.52 -16.15 11.66
CA LEU A 36 -45.68 -15.48 12.64
C LEU A 36 -44.24 -15.98 12.53
N ILE A 37 -43.29 -15.08 12.27
CA ILE A 37 -41.83 -15.39 12.18
C ILE A 37 -41.31 -15.82 13.55
N VAL A 38 -40.60 -16.93 13.59
CA VAL A 38 -39.93 -17.44 14.79
C VAL A 38 -38.57 -16.79 14.92
N LEU A 39 -38.43 -15.81 15.81
CA LEU A 39 -37.14 -15.06 15.99
C LEU A 39 -36.02 -15.93 16.59
N SER A 40 -36.34 -17.09 17.17
CA SER A 40 -35.34 -18.04 17.66
C SER A 40 -34.82 -19.02 16.60
N ASP A 41 -35.25 -18.86 15.34
CA ASP A 41 -34.73 -19.63 14.22
C ASP A 41 -33.22 -19.40 14.06
N THR A 42 -32.41 -20.45 14.29
CA THR A 42 -30.96 -20.38 14.28
C THR A 42 -30.40 -19.97 12.93
N GLN A 43 -31.02 -20.40 11.82
CA GLN A 43 -30.63 -20.01 10.49
C GLN A 43 -30.84 -18.51 10.24
N THR A 44 -31.99 -17.98 10.61
CA THR A 44 -32.29 -16.55 10.49
C THR A 44 -31.33 -15.71 11.32
N LEU A 45 -31.06 -16.12 12.57
CA LEU A 45 -30.11 -15.42 13.44
C LEU A 45 -28.69 -15.44 12.86
N GLU A 46 -28.22 -16.56 12.34
CA GLU A 46 -26.88 -16.66 11.74
C GLU A 46 -26.75 -15.78 10.52
N VAL A 47 -27.70 -15.84 9.59
CA VAL A 47 -27.67 -15.07 8.35
C VAL A 47 -27.69 -13.56 8.62
N LEU A 48 -28.61 -13.10 9.49
CA LEU A 48 -28.71 -11.68 9.84
C LEU A 48 -27.52 -11.18 10.63
N ALA A 49 -27.02 -11.97 11.56
CA ALA A 49 -25.84 -11.62 12.34
C ALA A 49 -24.57 -11.57 11.48
N HIS A 50 -24.42 -12.49 10.52
CA HIS A 50 -23.32 -12.48 9.57
C HIS A 50 -23.40 -11.24 8.66
N PHE A 51 -24.54 -10.99 8.05
CA PHE A 51 -24.75 -9.82 7.18
C PHE A 51 -24.37 -8.50 7.86
N ALA A 52 -24.76 -8.33 9.12
CA ALA A 52 -24.44 -7.13 9.89
C ALA A 52 -22.93 -6.97 10.20
N ARG A 53 -22.15 -8.07 10.17
CA ARG A 53 -20.74 -8.12 10.54
C ARG A 53 -19.77 -8.44 9.39
N GLU A 54 -20.28 -8.70 8.19
CA GLU A 54 -19.42 -9.08 7.05
C GLU A 54 -18.53 -7.94 6.53
N ARG A 55 -18.89 -6.69 6.84
CA ARG A 55 -18.11 -5.54 6.43
C ARG A 55 -16.90 -5.36 7.33
N ILE A 56 -15.72 -5.47 6.71
CA ILE A 56 -14.43 -5.14 7.35
C ILE A 56 -14.19 -3.64 7.16
N PRO A 57 -13.77 -2.91 8.21
CA PRO A 57 -13.37 -1.51 8.07
C PRO A 57 -12.32 -1.36 6.97
N GLU A 58 -12.46 -0.33 6.13
CA GLU A 58 -11.45 -0.02 5.14
C GLU A 58 -10.16 0.50 5.78
N ARG A 59 -9.05 0.45 5.03
CA ARG A 59 -7.78 1.02 5.48
C ARG A 59 -7.89 2.54 5.59
N SER A 60 -7.17 3.12 6.54
CA SER A 60 -7.06 4.59 6.69
C SER A 60 -6.49 5.24 5.44
N VAL A 61 -5.55 4.58 4.77
CA VAL A 61 -4.99 4.91 3.46
C VAL A 61 -4.85 3.64 2.64
N HIS A 62 -4.72 3.75 1.31
CA HIS A 62 -4.66 2.61 0.39
C HIS A 62 -5.93 1.75 0.37
N ALA A 63 -7.11 2.34 0.58
CA ALA A 63 -8.36 1.60 0.64
C ALA A 63 -8.79 1.02 -0.71
N LYS A 64 -8.66 1.80 -1.80
CA LYS A 64 -8.92 1.37 -3.19
C LYS A 64 -7.72 0.64 -3.75
N ALA A 65 -7.90 -0.62 -4.19
CA ALA A 65 -6.79 -1.42 -4.72
C ALA A 65 -7.23 -2.57 -5.63
N ALA A 66 -6.28 -3.04 -6.43
CA ALA A 66 -6.30 -4.32 -7.11
C ALA A 66 -5.15 -5.21 -6.62
N GLY A 67 -5.23 -6.51 -6.87
CA GLY A 67 -4.16 -7.43 -6.56
C GLY A 67 -4.08 -8.59 -7.53
N ALA A 68 -2.89 -9.19 -7.63
CA ALA A 68 -2.65 -10.38 -8.42
C ALA A 68 -1.53 -11.23 -7.82
N PHE A 69 -1.58 -12.52 -8.08
CA PHE A 69 -0.47 -13.43 -7.84
C PHE A 69 0.54 -13.37 -8.97
N GLY A 70 1.77 -13.75 -8.66
CA GLY A 70 2.84 -13.79 -9.63
C GLY A 70 4.06 -14.53 -9.14
N GLU A 71 5.17 -14.30 -9.82
CA GLU A 71 6.48 -14.86 -9.51
C GLU A 71 7.55 -13.76 -9.54
N PHE A 72 8.50 -13.86 -8.62
CA PHE A 72 9.77 -13.14 -8.66
C PHE A 72 10.86 -14.13 -9.06
N GLU A 73 11.67 -13.77 -10.02
CA GLU A 73 12.81 -14.55 -10.51
C GLU A 73 14.11 -13.77 -10.30
N VAL A 74 15.10 -14.41 -9.68
CA VAL A 74 16.44 -13.85 -9.53
C VAL A 74 17.14 -13.88 -10.87
N LEU A 75 17.57 -12.74 -11.38
CA LEU A 75 18.30 -12.59 -12.65
C LEU A 75 19.81 -12.38 -12.44
N GLU A 76 20.17 -11.72 -11.35
CA GLU A 76 21.56 -11.54 -10.93
C GLU A 76 21.72 -11.94 -9.48
N ASP A 77 22.82 -12.60 -9.16
CA ASP A 77 23.13 -13.00 -7.80
C ASP A 77 23.60 -11.82 -6.96
N VAL A 78 23.07 -11.67 -5.77
CA VAL A 78 23.40 -10.61 -4.79
C VAL A 78 23.86 -11.18 -3.46
N SER A 79 24.41 -12.39 -3.46
CA SER A 79 24.95 -13.06 -2.27
C SER A 79 26.12 -12.32 -1.62
N ASP A 80 26.73 -11.38 -2.35
CA ASP A 80 27.73 -10.44 -1.82
C ASP A 80 27.12 -9.36 -0.89
N LEU A 81 25.80 -9.18 -0.90
CA LEU A 81 25.07 -8.16 -0.13
C LEU A 81 24.14 -8.75 0.92
N THR A 82 23.67 -9.97 0.72
CA THR A 82 22.65 -10.58 1.59
C THR A 82 22.71 -12.11 1.59
N ASP A 83 22.41 -12.70 2.74
CA ASP A 83 22.22 -14.14 2.91
C ASP A 83 20.76 -14.58 2.66
N ALA A 84 19.86 -13.67 2.33
CA ALA A 84 18.45 -13.95 2.11
C ALA A 84 18.29 -14.92 0.92
N ASN A 85 17.87 -16.15 1.23
CA ASN A 85 17.84 -17.24 0.27
C ASN A 85 17.02 -16.95 -0.99
N PHE A 86 15.93 -16.18 -0.89
CA PHE A 86 15.06 -15.83 -2.02
C PHE A 86 15.68 -14.78 -2.98
N LEU A 87 16.77 -14.10 -2.59
CA LEU A 87 17.49 -13.11 -3.40
C LEU A 87 18.79 -13.68 -4.00
N THR A 88 19.16 -14.92 -3.69
CA THR A 88 20.39 -15.56 -4.11
C THR A 88 20.12 -16.78 -4.99
N GLY A 89 20.99 -17.03 -5.97
CA GLY A 89 20.88 -18.14 -6.91
C GLY A 89 20.06 -17.77 -8.17
N ILE A 90 20.78 -17.49 -9.26
CA ILE A 90 20.20 -17.12 -10.56
C ILE A 90 19.17 -18.16 -11.02
N GLY A 91 18.03 -17.69 -11.52
CA GLY A 91 16.91 -18.51 -11.96
C GLY A 91 15.98 -19.00 -10.86
N LYS A 92 16.28 -18.70 -9.59
CA LYS A 92 15.39 -19.05 -8.46
C LYS A 92 14.10 -18.27 -8.53
N LYS A 93 12.97 -18.98 -8.38
CA LYS A 93 11.62 -18.41 -8.42
C LYS A 93 10.97 -18.43 -7.05
N THR A 94 10.38 -17.32 -6.69
CA THR A 94 9.61 -17.14 -5.45
C THR A 94 8.19 -16.68 -5.78
N LYS A 95 7.18 -17.38 -5.26
CA LYS A 95 5.78 -16.96 -5.42
C LYS A 95 5.53 -15.64 -4.71
N ILE A 96 4.76 -14.78 -5.35
CA ILE A 96 4.40 -13.48 -4.79
C ILE A 96 2.90 -13.21 -4.84
N LEU A 97 2.48 -12.28 -4.02
CA LEU A 97 1.17 -11.65 -4.07
C LEU A 97 1.38 -10.14 -4.00
N THR A 98 0.99 -9.43 -5.05
CA THR A 98 1.13 -7.97 -5.12
C THR A 98 -0.23 -7.29 -5.03
N ARG A 99 -0.26 -6.17 -4.32
CA ARG A 99 -1.40 -5.26 -4.20
C ARG A 99 -1.00 -3.87 -4.67
N LEU A 100 -1.73 -3.34 -5.65
CA LEU A 100 -1.57 -1.99 -6.22
C LEU A 100 -2.75 -1.13 -5.77
N SER A 101 -2.50 0.07 -5.26
CA SER A 101 -3.54 0.92 -4.67
C SER A 101 -3.37 2.40 -4.99
N THR A 102 -4.44 3.17 -4.90
CA THR A 102 -4.34 4.60 -4.63
C THR A 102 -3.97 4.81 -3.14
N VAL A 103 -3.74 6.03 -2.69
CA VAL A 103 -3.35 6.33 -1.30
C VAL A 103 -4.47 7.06 -0.56
N GLY A 104 -4.91 8.22 -1.03
CA GLY A 104 -5.81 9.10 -0.30
C GLY A 104 -7.29 8.69 -0.37
N GLY A 105 -7.72 8.06 -1.45
CA GLY A 105 -9.12 7.74 -1.72
C GLY A 105 -9.71 6.62 -0.86
N GLU A 106 -11.02 6.69 -0.63
CA GLU A 106 -11.81 5.64 0.00
C GLU A 106 -12.00 4.44 -0.94
N LYS A 107 -12.49 3.31 -0.43
CA LYS A 107 -12.66 2.06 -1.19
C LYS A 107 -13.50 2.22 -2.48
N GLY A 108 -14.51 3.10 -2.47
CA GLY A 108 -15.39 3.39 -3.62
C GLY A 108 -14.90 4.48 -4.56
N SER A 109 -13.77 5.12 -4.29
CA SER A 109 -13.23 6.18 -5.14
C SER A 109 -12.73 5.67 -6.48
N SER A 110 -12.54 6.58 -7.45
CA SER A 110 -11.93 6.25 -8.74
C SER A 110 -10.44 5.92 -8.59
N ASP A 111 -9.93 4.98 -9.38
CA ASP A 111 -8.51 4.65 -9.44
C ASP A 111 -7.72 5.48 -10.47
N THR A 112 -8.41 6.33 -11.26
CA THR A 112 -7.76 7.28 -12.17
C THR A 112 -7.50 8.66 -11.56
N VAL A 113 -7.86 8.87 -10.28
CA VAL A 113 -7.57 10.12 -9.57
C VAL A 113 -6.08 10.42 -9.54
N ARG A 114 -5.74 11.71 -9.51
CA ARG A 114 -4.37 12.16 -9.25
C ARG A 114 -4.03 11.86 -7.81
N ASP A 115 -3.32 10.79 -7.60
CA ASP A 115 -2.90 10.29 -6.29
C ASP A 115 -1.62 9.47 -6.48
N VAL A 116 -0.86 9.34 -5.43
CA VAL A 116 0.27 8.42 -5.38
C VAL A 116 -0.24 6.98 -5.48
N ARG A 117 0.50 6.11 -6.14
CA ARG A 117 0.18 4.69 -6.19
C ARG A 117 1.02 3.94 -5.16
N GLY A 118 0.32 3.18 -4.32
CA GLY A 118 0.94 2.28 -3.38
C GLY A 118 1.19 0.92 -4.00
N TRP A 119 2.30 0.32 -3.62
CA TRP A 119 2.73 -1.01 -4.01
C TRP A 119 3.04 -1.84 -2.76
N ALA A 120 2.46 -3.01 -2.66
CA ALA A 120 2.76 -3.94 -1.58
C ALA A 120 2.87 -5.36 -2.11
N THR A 121 4.01 -6.02 -1.90
CA THR A 121 4.26 -7.38 -2.37
C THR A 121 4.68 -8.29 -1.22
N LYS A 122 4.01 -9.42 -1.11
CA LYS A 122 4.40 -10.54 -0.24
C LYS A 122 5.19 -11.56 -1.06
N PHE A 123 6.37 -11.88 -0.57
CA PHE A 123 7.21 -12.98 -1.07
C PHE A 123 7.01 -14.17 -0.14
N TYR A 124 6.52 -15.28 -0.67
CA TYR A 124 6.35 -16.53 0.07
C TYR A 124 7.63 -17.33 -0.01
N THR A 125 8.60 -16.96 0.83
CA THR A 125 9.93 -17.57 0.83
C THR A 125 9.97 -18.89 1.60
N GLU A 126 11.03 -19.63 1.44
CA GLU A 126 11.30 -20.86 2.22
C GLU A 126 11.54 -20.56 3.72
N GLU A 127 11.94 -19.33 4.03
CA GLU A 127 12.29 -18.86 5.38
C GLU A 127 11.15 -18.03 6.03
N GLY A 128 9.98 -17.97 5.40
CA GLY A 128 8.82 -17.23 5.89
C GLY A 128 8.30 -16.23 4.85
N ILE A 129 7.51 -15.27 5.29
CA ILE A 129 6.98 -14.22 4.43
C ILE A 129 7.83 -12.97 4.57
N GLN A 130 8.32 -12.46 3.41
CA GLN A 130 8.95 -11.16 3.31
C GLN A 130 8.00 -10.20 2.61
N ASP A 131 7.75 -9.05 3.22
CA ASP A 131 6.90 -8.00 2.65
C ASP A 131 7.74 -6.81 2.17
N PHE A 132 7.47 -6.33 0.96
CA PHE A 132 7.97 -5.06 0.44
C PHE A 132 6.81 -4.10 0.20
N VAL A 133 6.98 -2.85 0.66
CA VAL A 133 5.96 -1.80 0.54
C VAL A 133 6.58 -0.52 0.01
N PHE A 134 6.00 0.01 -1.06
CA PHE A 134 6.52 1.17 -1.78
C PHE A 134 5.39 2.11 -2.22
N ASN A 135 5.80 3.30 -2.65
CA ASN A 135 4.99 4.20 -3.44
C ASN A 135 5.68 4.46 -4.79
N ASP A 136 4.92 4.88 -5.79
CA ASP A 136 5.41 5.24 -7.13
C ASP A 136 6.11 6.62 -7.17
N LEU A 137 6.67 7.04 -6.05
CA LEU A 137 7.46 8.25 -5.90
C LEU A 137 8.94 7.93 -5.72
N PRO A 138 9.84 8.76 -6.26
CA PRO A 138 11.27 8.59 -6.03
C PRO A 138 11.70 8.88 -4.60
N VAL A 139 10.84 9.52 -3.82
CA VAL A 139 11.04 9.99 -2.46
C VAL A 139 9.76 9.79 -1.65
N PHE A 140 9.84 9.83 -0.30
CA PHE A 140 8.66 9.80 0.56
C PHE A 140 8.16 11.22 0.86
N PHE A 141 6.97 11.35 1.47
CA PHE A 141 6.33 12.65 1.72
C PHE A 141 6.89 13.39 2.92
N ILE A 142 7.31 12.66 3.92
CA ILE A 142 7.71 13.16 5.24
C ILE A 142 8.78 12.27 5.85
N ARG A 143 9.66 12.89 6.66
CA ARG A 143 10.65 12.19 7.47
C ARG A 143 10.08 11.79 8.84
N ASP A 144 9.39 12.72 9.50
CA ASP A 144 8.96 12.57 10.88
C ASP A 144 7.68 11.73 10.96
N PRO A 145 7.74 10.50 11.51
CA PRO A 145 6.60 9.59 11.53
C PRO A 145 5.41 10.12 12.35
N ILE A 146 5.62 11.04 13.30
CA ILE A 146 4.52 11.66 14.05
C ILE A 146 3.64 12.55 13.16
N LYS A 147 4.18 13.05 12.04
CA LYS A 147 3.44 13.84 11.06
C LYS A 147 2.61 12.98 10.10
N PHE A 148 2.86 11.67 10.02
CA PHE A 148 2.18 10.78 9.07
C PHE A 148 0.65 10.77 9.21
N PRO A 149 0.04 10.66 10.42
CA PRO A 149 -1.41 10.77 10.56
C PRO A 149 -1.96 12.13 10.10
N SER A 150 -1.27 13.23 10.41
CA SER A 150 -1.70 14.58 10.02
C SER A 150 -1.62 14.78 8.51
N MET A 151 -0.53 14.33 7.87
CA MET A 151 -0.38 14.32 6.42
C MET A 151 -1.53 13.57 5.75
N ASN A 152 -1.81 12.34 6.18
CA ASN A 152 -2.90 11.57 5.60
C ASN A 152 -4.27 12.22 5.81
N ARG A 153 -4.51 12.87 6.96
CA ARG A 153 -5.76 13.60 7.23
C ARG A 153 -5.94 14.80 6.32
N SER A 154 -4.85 15.52 5.98
CA SER A 154 -4.91 16.67 5.06
C SER A 154 -5.28 16.26 3.63
N HIS A 155 -5.11 15.00 3.27
CA HIS A 155 -5.50 14.43 1.96
C HIS A 155 -6.91 13.81 1.97
N LYS A 156 -7.59 13.83 3.11
CA LYS A 156 -8.95 13.30 3.27
C LYS A 156 -9.98 14.42 3.08
N ARG A 157 -11.17 14.17 3.57
CA ARG A 157 -12.30 15.09 3.48
C ARG A 157 -12.30 16.09 4.63
N HIS A 158 -12.72 17.30 4.35
CA HIS A 158 -12.87 18.34 5.37
C HIS A 158 -13.82 17.85 6.48
N PRO A 159 -13.45 17.96 7.78
CA PRO A 159 -14.22 17.37 8.88
C PRO A 159 -15.68 17.87 9.00
N GLN A 160 -15.93 19.12 8.61
CA GLN A 160 -17.27 19.72 8.70
C GLN A 160 -18.12 19.42 7.47
N THR A 161 -17.55 19.52 6.26
CA THR A 161 -18.33 19.43 5.01
C THR A 161 -18.34 18.04 4.41
N ASN A 162 -17.40 17.18 4.81
CA ASN A 162 -17.15 15.86 4.23
C ASN A 162 -16.84 15.89 2.71
N VAL A 163 -16.25 16.99 2.22
CA VAL A 163 -15.81 17.18 0.84
C VAL A 163 -14.28 17.30 0.80
N PRO A 164 -13.58 16.78 -0.24
CA PRO A 164 -12.15 17.02 -0.43
C PRO A 164 -11.83 18.52 -0.47
N ASP A 165 -10.75 18.94 0.21
CA ASP A 165 -10.38 20.36 0.35
C ASP A 165 -8.88 20.56 0.11
N ASN A 166 -8.54 21.28 -0.94
CA ASN A 166 -7.16 21.63 -1.28
C ASN A 166 -6.48 22.55 -0.23
N THR A 167 -7.25 23.28 0.55
CA THR A 167 -6.70 24.14 1.62
C THR A 167 -6.01 23.30 2.67
N MET A 168 -6.62 22.20 3.10
CA MET A 168 -6.02 21.28 4.09
C MET A 168 -4.75 20.61 3.54
N PHE A 169 -4.74 20.29 2.25
CA PHE A 169 -3.57 19.73 1.58
C PHE A 169 -2.38 20.70 1.63
N TRP A 170 -2.56 21.93 1.17
CA TRP A 170 -1.47 22.91 1.12
C TRP A 170 -1.04 23.44 2.48
N ASP A 171 -1.94 23.51 3.45
CA ASP A 171 -1.64 23.92 4.83
C ASP A 171 -0.66 22.94 5.51
N PHE A 172 -0.78 21.65 5.20
CA PHE A 172 0.08 20.62 5.80
C PHE A 172 1.43 20.45 5.09
N HIS A 173 1.52 20.63 3.75
CA HIS A 173 2.70 20.28 2.96
C HIS A 173 3.90 21.21 3.16
N ASN A 174 4.49 21.15 4.35
CA ASN A 174 5.71 21.84 4.77
C ASN A 174 6.83 20.85 5.18
N GLY A 175 7.24 19.94 4.25
CA GLY A 175 8.48 19.12 4.26
C GLY A 175 8.55 18.01 5.33
N SER A 176 9.15 16.92 5.22
CA SER A 176 10.20 16.13 4.60
C SER A 176 10.53 14.82 5.37
N TYR A 177 11.10 13.79 4.81
CA TYR A 177 12.32 12.93 4.86
C TYR A 177 12.21 11.46 5.32
N VAL A 178 12.88 10.40 4.87
CA VAL A 178 14.10 9.61 4.67
C VAL A 178 13.92 8.10 4.44
N TYR A 179 14.70 7.32 3.77
CA TYR A 179 15.66 6.22 3.56
C TYR A 179 15.28 5.03 2.69
N VAL A 180 16.34 4.32 2.15
CA VAL A 180 16.57 3.08 1.41
C VAL A 180 15.92 2.95 0.05
N LYS A 181 16.75 2.73 -1.03
CA LYS A 181 16.34 2.81 -2.42
C LYS A 181 16.26 1.44 -3.10
N TRP A 182 15.10 0.79 -2.99
CA TRP A 182 14.67 -0.23 -3.94
C TRP A 182 13.97 0.44 -5.11
N HIS A 183 14.18 -0.09 -6.33
CA HIS A 183 13.55 0.41 -7.55
C HIS A 183 12.85 -0.71 -8.29
N PHE A 184 11.55 -0.55 -8.54
CA PHE A 184 10.77 -1.40 -9.40
C PHE A 184 10.46 -0.60 -10.67
N ARG A 185 10.99 -1.03 -11.81
CA ARG A 185 10.82 -0.37 -13.10
C ARG A 185 9.99 -1.22 -14.03
N PRO A 186 8.84 -0.73 -14.55
CA PRO A 186 8.01 -1.50 -15.46
C PRO A 186 8.77 -1.79 -16.76
N ASP A 187 8.71 -3.05 -17.20
CA ASP A 187 9.31 -3.47 -18.47
C ASP A 187 8.61 -2.83 -19.67
N GLU A 188 7.32 -2.49 -19.52
CA GLU A 188 6.49 -1.83 -20.54
C GLU A 188 6.73 -0.32 -20.66
N GLY A 189 7.64 0.24 -19.85
CA GLY A 189 7.89 1.67 -19.74
C GLY A 189 6.80 2.42 -18.96
N ILE A 190 7.00 3.73 -18.82
CA ILE A 190 6.10 4.61 -18.08
C ILE A 190 5.15 5.28 -19.09
N LYS A 191 3.84 5.05 -18.90
CA LYS A 191 2.77 5.73 -19.64
C LYS A 191 1.90 6.50 -18.66
N THR A 192 1.74 7.79 -18.90
CA THR A 192 0.92 8.66 -18.05
C THR A 192 -0.38 9.02 -18.78
N MET A 193 -1.42 9.29 -18.00
CA MET A 193 -2.71 9.78 -18.49
C MET A 193 -2.78 11.29 -18.25
N ASP A 194 -3.27 12.04 -19.22
CA ASP A 194 -3.53 13.46 -19.03
C ASP A 194 -4.68 13.71 -18.04
N ALA A 195 -4.71 14.88 -17.43
CA ALA A 195 -5.65 15.20 -16.36
C ALA A 195 -7.12 15.16 -16.81
N ASP A 196 -7.43 15.62 -18.00
CA ASP A 196 -8.80 15.68 -18.50
C ASP A 196 -9.34 14.27 -18.80
N THR A 197 -8.52 13.43 -19.40
CA THR A 197 -8.84 12.00 -19.58
C THR A 197 -9.03 11.30 -18.24
N ALA A 198 -8.18 11.56 -17.26
CA ALA A 198 -8.29 10.97 -15.94
C ALA A 198 -9.60 11.37 -15.24
N VAL A 199 -9.97 12.65 -15.27
CA VAL A 199 -11.24 13.16 -14.72
C VAL A 199 -12.45 12.55 -15.45
N ARG A 200 -12.42 12.50 -16.78
CA ARG A 200 -13.50 11.88 -17.57
C ARG A 200 -13.67 10.39 -17.24
N LEU A 201 -12.59 9.65 -17.16
CA LEU A 201 -12.62 8.23 -16.81
C LEU A 201 -13.05 8.02 -15.36
N ALA A 202 -12.69 8.90 -14.43
CA ALA A 202 -13.15 8.80 -13.03
C ALA A 202 -14.68 8.79 -12.93
N GLY A 203 -15.38 9.53 -13.82
CA GLY A 203 -16.85 9.54 -13.88
C GLY A 203 -17.47 8.37 -14.64
N LEU A 204 -16.80 7.89 -15.69
CA LEU A 204 -17.34 6.85 -16.56
C LEU A 204 -16.97 5.43 -16.12
N GLU A 205 -15.75 5.24 -15.61
CA GLU A 205 -15.19 3.95 -15.25
C GLU A 205 -14.24 4.10 -14.04
N PRO A 206 -14.79 4.19 -12.83
CA PRO A 206 -14.00 4.39 -11.62
C PRO A 206 -13.04 3.23 -11.27
N ASP A 207 -13.20 2.07 -11.91
CA ASP A 207 -12.36 0.88 -11.77
C ASP A 207 -11.49 0.63 -13.00
N TYR A 208 -11.08 1.68 -13.71
CA TYR A 208 -10.38 1.58 -14.99
C TYR A 208 -9.09 0.74 -14.90
N HIS A 209 -8.18 1.10 -13.99
CA HIS A 209 -6.91 0.38 -13.82
C HIS A 209 -7.09 -1.01 -13.21
N VAL A 210 -8.06 -1.19 -12.31
CA VAL A 210 -8.39 -2.50 -11.74
C VAL A 210 -8.83 -3.47 -12.85
N LYS A 211 -9.70 -3.00 -13.77
CA LYS A 211 -10.16 -3.80 -14.91
C LYS A 211 -9.07 -4.04 -15.95
N ASP A 212 -8.19 -3.07 -16.16
CA ASP A 212 -7.07 -3.19 -17.10
C ASP A 212 -6.11 -4.30 -16.64
N LEU A 213 -5.66 -4.25 -15.39
CA LEU A 213 -4.81 -5.29 -14.80
C LEU A 213 -5.44 -6.68 -14.90
N PHE A 214 -6.73 -6.78 -14.52
CA PHE A 214 -7.44 -8.05 -14.58
C PHE A 214 -7.49 -8.61 -16.02
N LYS A 215 -7.86 -7.77 -16.98
CA LYS A 215 -7.98 -8.15 -18.40
C LYS A 215 -6.63 -8.48 -19.02
N ALA A 216 -5.57 -7.77 -18.68
CA ALA A 216 -4.21 -8.04 -19.16
C ALA A 216 -3.78 -9.46 -18.74
N ILE A 217 -3.96 -9.81 -17.48
CA ILE A 217 -3.62 -11.15 -16.97
C ILE A 217 -4.48 -12.24 -17.63
N GLU A 218 -5.80 -12.03 -17.83
CA GLU A 218 -6.68 -12.98 -18.51
C GLU A 218 -6.28 -13.21 -19.97
N LYS A 219 -5.72 -12.22 -20.64
CA LYS A 219 -5.23 -12.33 -22.01
C LYS A 219 -3.84 -12.99 -22.13
N GLY A 220 -3.12 -13.13 -21.02
CA GLY A 220 -1.73 -13.56 -21.01
C GLY A 220 -0.72 -12.44 -21.23
N ASP A 221 -1.16 -11.17 -21.26
CA ASP A 221 -0.31 -9.98 -21.32
C ASP A 221 0.16 -9.64 -19.88
N PHE A 222 1.13 -10.39 -19.38
CA PHE A 222 1.53 -10.35 -17.99
C PHE A 222 2.38 -9.12 -17.66
N PRO A 223 1.90 -8.17 -16.84
CA PRO A 223 2.69 -7.03 -16.42
C PRO A 223 3.93 -7.47 -15.65
N SER A 224 5.08 -6.86 -15.95
CA SER A 224 6.35 -7.21 -15.31
C SER A 224 7.23 -5.99 -14.99
N TRP A 225 8.11 -6.16 -14.01
CA TRP A 225 9.01 -5.13 -13.51
C TRP A 225 10.39 -5.69 -13.24
N GLY A 226 11.41 -4.99 -13.73
CA GLY A 226 12.77 -5.18 -13.27
C GLY A 226 12.93 -4.66 -11.83
N VAL A 227 13.54 -5.45 -10.97
CA VAL A 227 13.81 -5.12 -9.56
C VAL A 227 15.28 -4.76 -9.43
N TYR A 228 15.56 -3.54 -8.97
CA TYR A 228 16.90 -2.99 -8.85
C TYR A 228 17.17 -2.48 -7.44
N ILE A 229 18.45 -2.38 -7.08
CA ILE A 229 18.92 -1.74 -5.85
C ILE A 229 19.99 -0.69 -6.17
N GLN A 230 20.03 0.35 -5.34
CA GLN A 230 21.21 1.19 -5.18
C GLN A 230 21.89 0.83 -3.87
N VAL A 231 23.21 0.74 -3.87
CA VAL A 231 24.03 0.31 -2.73
C VAL A 231 24.95 1.43 -2.32
N MET A 232 25.02 1.69 -1.00
CA MET A 232 25.98 2.60 -0.40
C MET A 232 26.66 1.90 0.77
N LYS A 233 27.99 1.94 0.80
CA LYS A 233 28.78 1.32 1.87
C LYS A 233 28.74 2.17 3.15
N PRO A 234 28.81 1.57 4.36
CA PRO A 234 28.80 2.30 5.62
C PRO A 234 29.88 3.38 5.73
N GLU A 235 31.06 3.15 5.14
CA GLU A 235 32.17 4.11 5.16
C GLU A 235 31.87 5.37 4.33
N GLU A 236 31.04 5.26 3.30
CA GLU A 236 30.66 6.37 2.43
C GLU A 236 29.65 7.32 3.08
N ILE A 237 28.97 6.85 4.12
CA ILE A 237 27.90 7.59 4.80
C ILE A 237 28.38 8.92 5.36
N LYS A 238 29.54 8.95 6.03
CA LYS A 238 30.12 10.16 6.65
C LYS A 238 30.47 11.25 5.65
N ASN A 239 30.71 10.86 4.39
CA ASN A 239 31.15 11.76 3.31
C ASN A 239 30.15 11.81 2.15
N ALA A 240 28.91 11.32 2.37
CA ALA A 240 27.90 11.38 1.35
C ALA A 240 27.52 12.85 1.03
N PRO A 241 27.31 13.20 -0.24
CA PRO A 241 26.96 14.57 -0.64
C PRO A 241 25.55 14.97 -0.20
N ILE A 242 24.77 14.00 0.27
CA ILE A 242 23.40 14.15 0.75
C ILE A 242 23.27 13.47 2.10
N ASP A 243 22.30 13.89 2.89
CA ASP A 243 21.88 13.09 4.04
C ASP A 243 21.21 11.81 3.52
N ILE A 244 21.93 10.70 3.59
CA ILE A 244 21.48 9.41 3.06
C ILE A 244 20.31 8.85 3.85
N PHE A 245 20.16 9.32 5.10
CA PHE A 245 19.10 9.01 5.97
C PHE A 245 17.85 9.90 5.74
N ASP A 246 17.81 10.62 4.65
CA ASP A 246 16.79 11.52 4.19
C ASP A 246 16.03 10.92 2.97
N ASP A 247 14.81 10.36 3.14
CA ASP A 247 14.02 9.72 2.08
C ASP A 247 13.33 10.69 1.12
N THR A 248 13.50 11.99 1.34
CA THR A 248 13.07 12.98 0.36
C THR A 248 14.17 13.34 -0.64
N TYR A 249 15.35 12.74 -0.51
CA TYR A 249 16.40 12.87 -1.51
C TYR A 249 16.52 11.60 -2.35
N THR A 250 16.73 11.77 -3.65
CA THR A 250 17.17 10.68 -4.53
C THR A 250 18.67 10.49 -4.39
N TRP A 251 19.13 9.25 -4.46
CA TRP A 251 20.55 8.97 -4.56
C TRP A 251 21.00 9.18 -6.01
N PRO A 252 22.06 9.97 -6.28
CA PRO A 252 22.55 10.21 -7.64
C PRO A 252 22.93 8.90 -8.34
N PHE A 253 22.33 8.63 -9.50
CA PHE A 253 22.57 7.39 -10.25
C PHE A 253 24.01 7.30 -10.76
N GLU A 254 24.67 8.43 -10.97
CA GLU A 254 26.08 8.50 -11.40
C GLU A 254 27.02 7.98 -10.31
N LYS A 255 26.67 8.20 -9.04
CA LYS A 255 27.48 7.76 -7.89
C LYS A 255 27.04 6.40 -7.35
N TYR A 256 25.73 6.16 -7.36
CA TYR A 256 25.13 4.91 -6.88
C TYR A 256 24.27 4.32 -8.01
N PRO A 257 24.89 3.58 -8.95
CA PRO A 257 24.19 3.02 -10.09
C PRO A 257 23.18 1.96 -9.65
N LEU A 258 22.16 1.77 -10.50
CA LEU A 258 21.19 0.70 -10.31
C LEU A 258 21.86 -0.65 -10.61
N ARG A 259 21.76 -1.57 -9.66
CA ARG A 259 22.12 -2.97 -9.83
C ARG A 259 20.85 -3.79 -9.97
N LEU A 260 20.74 -4.58 -11.03
CA LEU A 260 19.62 -5.51 -11.24
C LEU A 260 19.70 -6.63 -10.18
N VAL A 261 18.55 -7.04 -9.67
CA VAL A 261 18.41 -8.18 -8.75
C VAL A 261 17.57 -9.26 -9.40
N GLY A 262 16.43 -8.87 -10.01
CA GLY A 262 15.51 -9.84 -10.54
C GLY A 262 14.34 -9.21 -11.31
N ARG A 263 13.37 -10.02 -11.67
CA ARG A 263 12.13 -9.62 -12.33
C ARG A 263 10.92 -10.13 -11.57
N LEU A 264 9.94 -9.27 -11.42
CA LEU A 264 8.64 -9.57 -10.85
C LEU A 264 7.61 -9.59 -11.97
N THR A 265 6.79 -10.64 -12.06
CA THR A 265 5.75 -10.79 -13.08
C THR A 265 4.42 -11.15 -12.40
N LEU A 266 3.34 -10.46 -12.75
CA LEU A 266 1.98 -10.77 -12.30
C LEU A 266 1.28 -11.61 -13.37
N ASN A 267 0.98 -12.86 -13.07
CA ASN A 267 0.54 -13.85 -14.07
C ASN A 267 -0.75 -14.59 -13.70
N LYS A 268 -1.37 -14.29 -12.57
CA LYS A 268 -2.58 -14.97 -12.14
C LYS A 268 -3.52 -14.05 -11.37
N ASN A 269 -4.76 -13.95 -11.84
CA ASN A 269 -5.84 -13.29 -11.12
C ASN A 269 -6.30 -14.10 -9.91
N PHE A 270 -6.99 -13.44 -8.97
CA PHE A 270 -7.67 -14.14 -7.89
C PHE A 270 -8.80 -15.01 -8.44
N SER A 271 -8.93 -16.21 -7.91
CA SER A 271 -10.16 -16.99 -8.09
C SER A 271 -11.31 -16.36 -7.27
N LYS A 272 -12.56 -16.59 -7.70
CA LYS A 272 -13.74 -15.99 -7.02
C LYS A 272 -13.75 -16.14 -5.49
N PRO A 273 -13.39 -17.31 -4.89
CA PRO A 273 -13.32 -17.44 -3.42
C PRO A 273 -12.19 -16.63 -2.78
N GLU A 274 -11.08 -16.40 -3.48
CA GLU A 274 -9.92 -15.67 -2.98
C GLU A 274 -10.12 -14.14 -3.07
N CYS A 275 -10.89 -13.68 -4.07
CA CYS A 275 -11.00 -12.27 -4.43
C CYS A 275 -11.53 -11.39 -3.26
N LEU A 276 -12.62 -11.78 -2.64
CA LEU A 276 -13.23 -10.98 -1.55
C LEU A 276 -12.38 -10.97 -0.28
N ALA A 277 -11.78 -12.12 0.04
CA ALA A 277 -10.95 -12.27 1.23
C ALA A 277 -9.60 -11.55 1.10
N THR A 278 -9.03 -11.55 -0.11
CA THR A 278 -7.65 -11.12 -0.33
C THR A 278 -7.55 -9.62 -0.58
N GLN A 279 -8.44 -9.02 -1.36
CA GLN A 279 -8.42 -7.55 -1.60
C GLN A 279 -8.59 -6.72 -0.34
N THR A 280 -9.41 -7.19 0.60
CA THR A 280 -9.62 -6.51 1.89
C THR A 280 -8.66 -6.93 2.99
N ARG A 281 -7.96 -8.06 2.84
CA ARG A 281 -7.20 -8.73 3.90
C ARG A 281 -5.70 -8.89 3.65
N ILE A 282 -5.17 -8.37 2.51
CA ILE A 282 -3.71 -8.32 2.34
C ILE A 282 -3.17 -7.33 3.37
N VAL A 283 -2.65 -7.87 4.43
CA VAL A 283 -1.95 -7.09 5.45
C VAL A 283 -0.49 -7.08 5.09
N THR A 284 0.02 -5.94 4.72
CA THR A 284 1.42 -5.74 4.39
C THR A 284 2.15 -5.03 5.50
N GLY A 285 3.36 -5.45 5.75
CA GLY A 285 4.00 -5.33 7.05
C GLY A 285 5.11 -4.34 7.24
N ILE A 286 5.49 -3.38 6.40
CA ILE A 286 6.68 -2.58 6.73
C ILE A 286 6.38 -1.24 7.41
N LEU A 287 5.34 -0.53 7.07
CA LEU A 287 4.92 0.62 7.88
C LEU A 287 4.51 0.20 9.30
N SER A 288 4.28 -1.08 9.49
CA SER A 288 3.92 -1.68 10.76
C SER A 288 5.11 -2.07 11.64
N ILE A 289 6.36 -1.98 11.20
CA ILE A 289 7.52 -2.22 12.08
C ILE A 289 7.70 -1.07 13.06
N LEU A 290 7.38 0.16 12.65
CA LEU A 290 7.48 1.36 13.50
C LEU A 290 6.18 1.76 14.18
N VAL A 291 5.03 1.31 13.65
CA VAL A 291 3.69 1.64 14.19
C VAL A 291 2.89 0.35 14.32
N GLU A 292 3.17 -0.42 15.36
CA GLU A 292 2.38 -1.56 15.85
C GLU A 292 1.70 -2.45 14.81
N LYS A 293 2.41 -3.48 14.37
CA LYS A 293 1.87 -4.57 13.52
C LYS A 293 0.56 -5.17 14.03
N GLN A 294 0.29 -5.09 15.30
CA GLN A 294 -0.73 -5.95 15.91
C GLN A 294 -2.09 -5.30 16.15
N PRO A 295 -2.23 -4.08 16.67
CA PRO A 295 -3.54 -3.53 16.98
C PRO A 295 -4.39 -3.25 15.73
N ALA A 296 -3.81 -2.65 14.70
CA ALA A 296 -4.55 -2.33 13.47
C ALA A 296 -5.04 -3.59 12.75
N ASN A 297 -4.23 -4.64 12.69
CA ASN A 297 -4.60 -5.89 12.06
C ASN A 297 -5.64 -6.66 12.89
N LYS A 298 -5.48 -6.70 14.20
CA LYS A 298 -6.45 -7.33 15.11
C LYS A 298 -7.79 -6.62 15.08
N SER A 299 -7.82 -5.29 15.03
CA SER A 299 -9.07 -4.54 14.97
C SER A 299 -9.80 -4.66 13.63
N SER A 300 -9.05 -4.80 12.52
CA SER A 300 -9.64 -4.86 11.17
C SER A 300 -10.00 -6.26 10.71
N VAL A 301 -9.20 -7.28 11.06
CA VAL A 301 -9.36 -8.65 10.52
C VAL A 301 -9.40 -9.75 11.57
N GLY A 302 -9.27 -9.41 12.85
CA GLY A 302 -9.35 -10.34 13.97
C GLY A 302 -7.99 -10.89 14.43
N PRO A 303 -7.98 -11.60 15.58
CA PRO A 303 -6.75 -12.06 16.24
C PRO A 303 -5.97 -13.11 15.44
N ASN A 304 -6.64 -13.82 14.53
CA ASN A 304 -6.05 -14.84 13.67
C ASN A 304 -5.58 -14.32 12.30
N TYR A 305 -5.31 -13.03 12.17
CA TYR A 305 -4.96 -12.38 10.89
C TYR A 305 -3.78 -13.04 10.15
N PHE A 306 -2.82 -13.60 10.88
CA PHE A 306 -1.66 -14.30 10.30
C PHE A 306 -1.99 -15.71 9.76
N GLN A 307 -3.17 -16.25 10.05
CA GLN A 307 -3.64 -17.54 9.53
C GLN A 307 -4.54 -17.39 8.29
N LEU A 308 -4.92 -16.17 7.95
CA LEU A 308 -5.67 -15.90 6.72
C LEU A 308 -4.85 -16.35 5.50
N PRO A 309 -5.47 -16.93 4.47
CA PRO A 309 -4.75 -17.49 3.32
C PRO A 309 -3.65 -16.61 2.73
N PRO A 310 -3.85 -15.29 2.53
CA PRO A 310 -2.80 -14.44 1.98
C PRO A 310 -1.67 -14.13 2.96
N ASN A 311 -1.88 -14.30 4.26
CA ASN A 311 -0.91 -13.98 5.31
C ASN A 311 -0.23 -15.22 5.89
N ARG A 312 -0.70 -16.40 5.49
CA ARG A 312 -0.17 -17.67 6.01
C ARG A 312 1.15 -18.00 5.32
N PRO A 313 2.24 -18.25 6.08
CA PRO A 313 3.49 -18.73 5.49
C PRO A 313 3.30 -20.10 4.85
N THR A 314 4.05 -20.38 3.80
CA THR A 314 4.04 -21.65 3.10
C THR A 314 4.96 -22.69 3.75
N ASN A 315 5.97 -22.25 4.50
CA ASN A 315 6.83 -23.08 5.31
C ASN A 315 6.15 -23.53 6.60
N LYS A 316 6.69 -24.60 7.19
CA LYS A 316 6.19 -25.14 8.46
C LYS A 316 6.45 -24.14 9.60
N VAL A 317 5.40 -23.77 10.32
CA VAL A 317 5.50 -22.93 11.52
C VAL A 317 5.52 -23.84 12.77
N TYR A 318 6.53 -23.65 13.61
CA TYR A 318 6.61 -24.24 14.93
C TYR A 318 6.99 -23.15 15.96
N ALA A 319 6.01 -22.68 16.70
CA ALA A 319 6.14 -21.59 17.65
C ALA A 319 5.29 -21.86 18.90
N PRO A 320 5.67 -22.85 19.71
CA PRO A 320 4.85 -23.31 20.86
C PRO A 320 4.66 -22.23 21.93
N TYR A 321 5.55 -21.24 22.00
CA TYR A 321 5.44 -20.08 22.91
C TYR A 321 4.31 -19.10 22.56
N VAL A 322 3.67 -19.23 21.39
CA VAL A 322 2.47 -18.47 20.99
C VAL A 322 1.23 -19.36 20.90
N ARG A 323 1.24 -20.51 21.56
CA ARG A 323 0.08 -21.37 21.71
C ARG A 323 -0.98 -20.71 22.61
N ASP A 324 -2.17 -21.27 22.62
CA ASP A 324 -3.30 -20.85 23.41
C ASP A 324 -3.86 -19.46 23.06
N GLY A 325 -5.00 -19.12 23.59
CA GLY A 325 -5.67 -17.86 23.36
C GLY A 325 -6.48 -17.80 22.06
N PRO A 326 -7.26 -16.73 21.89
CA PRO A 326 -8.15 -16.56 20.73
C PRO A 326 -7.35 -16.42 19.44
N GLY A 327 -7.73 -17.19 18.43
CA GLY A 327 -7.11 -17.19 17.10
C GLY A 327 -5.96 -18.18 16.91
N THR A 328 -5.63 -18.97 17.91
CA THR A 328 -4.67 -20.08 17.76
C THR A 328 -5.33 -21.27 17.10
N MET A 329 -4.90 -21.67 15.90
CA MET A 329 -5.55 -22.72 15.09
C MET A 329 -4.58 -23.76 14.54
N ASN A 330 -3.29 -23.73 14.90
CA ASN A 330 -2.26 -24.66 14.38
C ASN A 330 -2.14 -25.95 15.20
N GLY A 331 -3.25 -26.51 15.66
CA GLY A 331 -3.25 -27.70 16.49
C GLY A 331 -2.67 -27.51 17.90
N ASN A 332 -2.38 -26.27 18.25
CA ASN A 332 -1.93 -25.82 19.57
C ASN A 332 -0.69 -26.62 20.13
N TYR A 333 0.08 -27.24 19.22
CA TYR A 333 1.32 -27.98 19.46
C TYR A 333 1.20 -29.12 20.49
N GLY A 334 -0.02 -29.61 20.79
CA GLY A 334 -0.26 -30.77 21.68
C GLY A 334 0.30 -30.59 23.07
N GLY A 335 1.11 -31.54 23.51
CA GLY A 335 1.78 -31.54 24.81
C GLY A 335 3.15 -30.87 24.83
N ASP A 336 3.56 -30.18 23.75
CA ASP A 336 4.86 -29.50 23.70
C ASP A 336 4.91 -28.33 24.70
N PRO A 337 6.02 -28.08 25.37
CA PRO A 337 6.19 -26.94 26.26
C PRO A 337 5.96 -25.61 25.57
N ASP A 338 5.37 -24.65 26.27
CA ASP A 338 5.05 -23.28 25.80
C ASP A 338 6.17 -22.26 26.08
N TYR A 339 7.32 -22.72 26.49
CA TYR A 339 8.52 -21.97 26.77
C TYR A 339 9.71 -22.46 25.92
N VAL A 340 10.68 -21.59 25.68
CA VAL A 340 11.89 -21.90 24.92
C VAL A 340 12.95 -22.61 25.80
N PHE A 341 13.90 -23.28 25.15
CA PHE A 341 14.99 -24.03 25.80
C PHE A 341 14.53 -25.22 26.70
N SER A 342 13.42 -25.83 26.32
CA SER A 342 12.94 -27.03 27.02
C SER A 342 13.75 -28.27 26.60
N GLU A 343 14.24 -29.03 27.58
CA GLU A 343 14.84 -30.33 27.32
C GLU A 343 13.79 -31.41 27.04
N LEU A 344 12.53 -31.17 27.43
CA LEU A 344 11.42 -32.10 27.16
C LEU A 344 11.09 -32.19 25.67
N ARG A 345 11.30 -31.08 24.94
CA ARG A 345 11.13 -30.97 23.49
C ARG A 345 12.25 -30.14 22.92
N PRO A 346 13.44 -30.71 22.67
CA PRO A 346 14.55 -30.01 22.05
C PRO A 346 14.15 -29.48 20.67
N VAL A 347 14.52 -28.23 20.37
CA VAL A 347 14.30 -27.58 19.07
C VAL A 347 15.64 -27.38 18.37
N SER A 348 15.64 -27.51 17.06
CA SER A 348 16.76 -27.07 16.23
C SER A 348 16.64 -25.60 15.93
N VAL A 349 17.76 -24.87 15.97
CA VAL A 349 17.86 -23.47 15.59
C VAL A 349 18.55 -23.35 14.24
N SER A 350 18.16 -22.37 13.46
CA SER A 350 18.83 -22.08 12.19
C SER A 350 20.15 -21.36 12.45
N HIS A 351 21.26 -21.95 12.02
CA HIS A 351 22.56 -21.28 12.03
C HIS A 351 22.73 -20.31 10.87
N ARG A 352 21.80 -20.30 9.92
CA ARG A 352 21.82 -19.38 8.76
C ARG A 352 21.33 -17.96 9.10
N VAL A 353 20.49 -17.84 10.12
CA VAL A 353 19.97 -16.55 10.59
C VAL A 353 20.86 -16.07 11.74
N GLN A 354 22.11 -15.72 11.46
CA GLN A 354 22.94 -15.01 12.43
C GLN A 354 22.67 -13.51 12.27
N MET A 355 22.20 -12.88 13.33
CA MET A 355 22.17 -11.43 13.38
C MET A 355 23.62 -10.93 13.40
N PRO A 356 24.08 -10.23 12.36
CA PRO A 356 25.44 -9.69 12.37
C PRO A 356 25.60 -8.71 13.53
N THR A 357 26.70 -8.83 14.25
CA THR A 357 27.08 -7.81 15.24
C THR A 357 27.39 -6.52 14.50
N HIS A 358 26.63 -5.46 14.75
CA HIS A 358 26.88 -4.14 14.17
C HIS A 358 26.88 -3.07 15.26
N GLU A 359 27.67 -2.03 15.07
CA GLU A 359 27.67 -0.91 15.98
C GLU A 359 26.36 -0.15 15.88
N VAL A 360 25.71 0.06 17.03
CA VAL A 360 24.54 0.94 17.13
C VAL A 360 25.07 2.38 17.20
N TRP A 361 24.55 3.25 16.35
CA TRP A 361 24.86 4.68 16.40
C TRP A 361 24.41 5.25 17.74
N ALA A 362 25.37 5.71 18.53
CA ALA A 362 25.11 6.48 19.74
C ALA A 362 25.07 7.98 19.40
N GLY A 363 23.97 8.64 19.73
CA GLY A 363 23.76 10.07 19.53
C GLY A 363 22.88 10.64 20.63
N HIS A 364 22.73 11.96 20.64
CA HIS A 364 21.81 12.62 21.57
C HIS A 364 20.36 12.36 21.18
N VAL A 365 19.57 11.86 22.13
CA VAL A 365 18.11 11.72 21.99
C VAL A 365 17.48 13.02 22.45
N THR A 366 16.86 13.76 21.54
CA THR A 366 16.16 15.00 21.83
C THR A 366 14.95 15.16 20.91
N ALA A 367 13.97 15.95 21.34
CA ALA A 367 12.91 16.41 20.45
C ALA A 367 13.52 17.42 19.47
N PHE A 368 13.48 17.09 18.19
CA PHE A 368 14.07 17.87 17.12
C PHE A 368 13.02 18.27 16.10
N SER A 369 12.91 19.57 15.81
CA SER A 369 12.08 20.10 14.73
C SER A 369 12.96 20.48 13.55
N THR A 370 12.75 19.86 12.40
CA THR A 370 13.42 20.22 11.16
C THR A 370 12.91 21.56 10.64
N SER A 371 13.81 22.39 10.16
CA SER A 371 13.51 23.60 9.39
C SER A 371 13.90 23.40 7.93
N ILE A 372 13.13 23.96 7.01
CA ILE A 372 13.41 23.90 5.58
C ILE A 372 14.58 24.84 5.23
N MET A 373 15.66 24.25 4.73
CA MET A 373 16.88 24.96 4.32
C MET A 373 16.91 25.14 2.79
N ASP A 374 17.81 25.99 2.29
CA ASP A 374 17.94 26.23 0.84
C ASP A 374 18.43 24.99 0.05
N LYS A 375 19.25 24.15 0.68
CA LYS A 375 19.70 22.86 0.10
C LYS A 375 18.53 21.94 -0.24
N ASP A 376 17.40 22.01 0.47
CA ASP A 376 16.24 21.17 0.27
C ASP A 376 15.55 21.46 -1.07
N PHE A 377 15.85 22.62 -1.68
CA PHE A 377 15.36 23.01 -3.00
C PHE A 377 16.27 22.60 -4.17
N GLU A 378 17.43 22.02 -3.92
CA GLU A 378 18.36 21.64 -4.99
C GLU A 378 17.78 20.59 -5.93
N GLN A 379 17.16 19.55 -5.40
CA GLN A 379 16.52 18.50 -6.21
C GLN A 379 15.23 19.01 -6.90
N PRO A 380 14.32 19.73 -6.24
CA PRO A 380 13.22 20.43 -6.91
C PRO A 380 13.68 21.36 -8.05
N ARG A 381 14.78 22.11 -7.88
CA ARG A 381 15.37 22.94 -8.96
C ARG A 381 15.79 22.10 -10.17
N LYS A 382 16.44 20.96 -9.93
CA LYS A 382 16.84 20.03 -11.00
C LYS A 382 15.62 19.44 -11.72
N LEU A 383 14.61 19.03 -10.96
CA LEU A 383 13.35 18.49 -11.51
C LEU A 383 12.62 19.56 -12.35
N TRP A 384 12.53 20.79 -11.85
CA TRP A 384 11.90 21.89 -12.57
C TRP A 384 12.61 22.16 -13.91
N LYS A 385 13.95 22.10 -13.93
CA LYS A 385 14.73 22.22 -15.16
C LYS A 385 14.38 21.13 -16.17
N ILE A 386 14.29 19.88 -15.75
CA ILE A 386 13.89 18.73 -16.59
C ILE A 386 12.48 18.97 -17.16
N ILE A 387 11.53 19.36 -16.32
CA ILE A 387 10.15 19.68 -16.75
C ILE A 387 10.14 20.78 -17.81
N CYS A 388 10.97 21.82 -17.67
CA CYS A 388 11.05 22.90 -18.64
C CYS A 388 11.70 22.49 -19.96
N GLU A 389 12.59 21.51 -19.95
CA GLU A 389 13.26 20.96 -21.13
C GLU A 389 12.37 19.97 -21.89
N GLU A 390 11.41 19.35 -21.21
CA GLU A 390 10.44 18.44 -21.82
C GLU A 390 9.39 19.20 -22.63
N LYS A 391 9.09 18.71 -23.84
CA LYS A 391 8.09 19.31 -24.72
C LYS A 391 6.69 19.30 -24.07
N GLY A 392 6.15 20.48 -23.78
CA GLY A 392 4.85 20.63 -23.12
C GLY A 392 4.86 20.40 -21.61
N GLY A 393 6.02 20.10 -21.01
CA GLY A 393 6.13 19.80 -19.59
C GLY A 393 5.73 20.95 -18.69
N LYS A 394 6.14 22.18 -19.04
CA LYS A 394 5.76 23.39 -18.30
C LYS A 394 4.25 23.64 -18.34
N GLU A 395 3.65 23.54 -19.52
CA GLU A 395 2.20 23.73 -19.74
C GLU A 395 1.41 22.67 -18.96
N GLN A 396 1.85 21.42 -19.02
CA GLN A 396 1.24 20.32 -18.28
C GLN A 396 1.36 20.51 -16.77
N PHE A 397 2.50 20.97 -16.28
CA PHE A 397 2.69 21.30 -14.87
C PHE A 397 1.70 22.38 -14.42
N LEU A 398 1.60 23.48 -15.16
CA LEU A 398 0.68 24.58 -14.86
C LEU A 398 -0.79 24.12 -14.90
N HIS A 399 -1.18 23.38 -15.93
CA HIS A 399 -2.52 22.81 -16.06
C HIS A 399 -2.89 21.94 -14.84
N ASN A 400 -1.92 21.22 -14.32
CA ASN A 400 -2.11 20.33 -13.18
C ASN A 400 -2.19 21.06 -11.83
N ILE A 401 -1.42 22.13 -11.62
CA ILE A 401 -1.30 22.75 -10.30
C ILE A 401 -2.29 23.91 -10.08
N LEU A 402 -2.57 24.69 -11.10
CA LEU A 402 -3.41 25.88 -11.00
C LEU A 402 -4.80 25.60 -10.39
N PRO A 403 -5.54 24.56 -10.80
CA PRO A 403 -6.84 24.25 -10.21
C PRO A 403 -6.80 24.00 -8.70
N THR A 404 -5.65 23.54 -8.16
CA THR A 404 -5.49 23.28 -6.73
C THR A 404 -5.21 24.55 -5.91
N LEU A 405 -4.85 25.65 -6.57
CA LEU A 405 -4.47 26.92 -5.95
C LEU A 405 -5.55 28.01 -6.03
N VAL A 406 -6.58 27.82 -6.87
CA VAL A 406 -7.59 28.86 -7.13
C VAL A 406 -8.42 29.15 -5.88
N ASP A 407 -8.88 28.11 -5.19
CA ASP A 407 -9.87 28.21 -4.11
C ASP A 407 -9.26 28.31 -2.70
N ILE A 408 -7.93 28.30 -2.59
CA ILE A 408 -7.29 28.39 -1.27
C ILE A 408 -7.16 29.85 -0.79
N PRO A 409 -7.15 30.12 0.54
CA PRO A 409 -7.03 31.48 1.10
C PRO A 409 -5.79 32.22 0.59
N GLY A 410 -5.96 33.53 0.30
CA GLY A 410 -4.91 34.34 -0.32
C GLY A 410 -3.59 34.38 0.45
N LYS A 411 -3.63 34.33 1.79
CA LYS A 411 -2.41 34.26 2.62
C LYS A 411 -1.66 32.96 2.35
N LEU A 412 -2.33 31.82 2.44
CA LEU A 412 -1.75 30.51 2.19
C LEU A 412 -1.26 30.36 0.74
N ARG A 413 -2.04 30.88 -0.23
CA ARG A 413 -1.64 30.92 -1.64
C ARG A 413 -0.30 31.63 -1.82
N ASN A 414 -0.11 32.79 -1.18
CA ASN A 414 1.15 33.53 -1.27
C ASN A 414 2.32 32.76 -0.65
N GLU A 415 2.11 32.10 0.47
CA GLU A 415 3.13 31.24 1.10
C GLU A 415 3.53 30.09 0.14
N VAL A 416 2.58 29.43 -0.49
CA VAL A 416 2.84 28.39 -1.50
C VAL A 416 3.61 28.94 -2.69
N LEU A 417 3.22 30.12 -3.21
CA LEU A 417 3.96 30.77 -4.29
C LEU A 417 5.38 31.15 -3.90
N ASP A 418 5.62 31.51 -2.62
CA ASP A 418 6.95 31.78 -2.10
C ASP A 418 7.81 30.52 -2.07
N TYR A 419 7.25 29.37 -1.71
CA TYR A 419 7.96 28.07 -1.82
C TYR A 419 8.35 27.74 -3.27
N PHE A 420 7.45 27.92 -4.23
CA PHE A 420 7.80 27.76 -5.65
C PHE A 420 8.84 28.78 -6.10
N GLY A 421 8.84 29.97 -5.54
CA GLY A 421 9.87 30.98 -5.76
C GLY A 421 11.27 30.60 -5.27
N ARG A 422 11.36 29.77 -4.24
CA ARG A 422 12.64 29.18 -3.78
C ARG A 422 13.17 28.10 -4.74
N VAL A 423 12.29 27.48 -5.53
CA VAL A 423 12.69 26.58 -6.61
C VAL A 423 13.18 27.39 -7.80
N ASP A 424 12.36 28.31 -8.31
CA ASP A 424 12.69 29.21 -9.42
C ASP A 424 11.82 30.48 -9.34
N GLY A 425 12.48 31.67 -9.35
CA GLY A 425 11.77 32.95 -9.28
C GLY A 425 10.79 33.18 -10.42
N LYS A 426 11.12 32.70 -11.66
CA LYS A 426 10.24 32.79 -12.82
C LYS A 426 9.02 31.88 -12.68
N LEU A 427 9.16 30.72 -12.03
CA LEU A 427 8.04 29.84 -11.73
C LEU A 427 6.99 30.53 -10.86
N LYS A 428 7.42 31.23 -9.80
CA LYS A 428 6.51 32.03 -8.95
C LYS A 428 5.73 33.07 -9.76
N GLU A 429 6.41 33.80 -10.65
CA GLU A 429 5.78 34.84 -11.47
C GLU A 429 4.76 34.24 -12.44
N VAL A 430 5.13 33.16 -13.14
CA VAL A 430 4.23 32.48 -14.08
C VAL A 430 2.98 31.93 -13.36
N LEU A 431 3.13 31.34 -12.17
CA LEU A 431 1.98 30.86 -11.37
C LEU A 431 1.09 32.03 -10.95
N ARG A 432 1.67 33.14 -10.50
CA ARG A 432 0.91 34.36 -10.11
C ARG A 432 0.11 34.91 -11.27
N GLU A 433 0.73 35.14 -12.41
CA GLU A 433 0.06 35.67 -13.63
C GLU A 433 -1.07 34.72 -14.09
N ALA A 434 -0.85 33.45 -14.07
CA ALA A 434 -1.85 32.47 -14.48
C ALA A 434 -3.07 32.46 -13.53
N LEU A 435 -2.85 32.56 -12.22
CA LEU A 435 -3.92 32.68 -11.22
C LEU A 435 -4.71 33.99 -11.38
N GLU A 436 -4.04 35.12 -11.65
CA GLU A 436 -4.72 36.38 -11.91
C GLU A 436 -5.58 36.33 -13.16
N LYS A 437 -5.12 35.70 -14.25
CA LYS A 437 -5.91 35.49 -15.47
C LYS A 437 -7.17 34.67 -15.21
N GLN A 438 -7.05 33.58 -14.47
CA GLN A 438 -8.20 32.72 -14.10
C GLN A 438 -9.21 33.50 -13.24
N SER A 439 -8.74 34.28 -12.26
CA SER A 439 -9.61 35.12 -11.42
C SER A 439 -10.39 36.15 -12.23
N LYS A 440 -9.76 36.79 -13.21
CA LYS A 440 -10.43 37.75 -14.11
C LYS A 440 -11.47 37.09 -15.02
N GLN A 441 -11.19 35.91 -15.53
CA GLN A 441 -12.15 35.12 -16.34
C GLN A 441 -13.38 34.68 -15.55
N ALA A 442 -13.20 34.28 -14.33
CA ALA A 442 -14.30 33.90 -13.42
C ALA A 442 -15.19 35.10 -13.02
N HIS A 443 -14.65 36.33 -13.01
CA HIS A 443 -15.43 37.57 -12.75
C HIS A 443 -16.18 38.07 -13.96
N ASN A 444 -15.66 37.85 -15.18
CA ASN A 444 -16.27 38.29 -16.43
C ASN A 444 -17.31 37.31 -17.01
N GLY A 445 -17.43 36.11 -16.41
CA GLY A 445 -18.40 35.08 -16.81
C GLY A 445 -19.61 34.95 -15.88
N LYS A 446 -19.74 35.83 -14.89
CA LYS A 446 -20.94 36.05 -14.07
C LYS A 446 -21.59 37.35 -14.49
#